data_88f46045ea42694a0d35130b73434adf
#
_entry.id   88f46045ea42694a0d35130b73434adf
#
_cell.length_a   1.000
_cell.length_b   1.000
_cell.length_c   1.000
_cell.angle_alpha   90.00
_cell.angle_beta   90.00
_cell.angle_gamma   90.00
#
_symmetry.space_group_name_H-M   'P 1'
#
loop_
_entity.id
_entity.type
_entity.pdbx_description
1 polymer ?
#
loop_
_entity_poly.entity_id
_entity_poly.type
_entity_poly.pdbx_seq_one_letter_code
_entity_poly.pdbx_strand_id
1 'polypeptide(L)'
;GEAAERYAARRLALGVAEGAEVVGRIPLNCNLDALQYVAFDKGCYLGQELTARAKFRGEVRRRLMPVALQDAASAVLHNAARALPPAEPVPDAPIAGVLPAAGAKLLAAGKAVGEVVAVDGASTVAVAMLKLDFALSGDILDVDVEGTELKASPFVPAWWPDELLPEGD
;
A
#
# COMPACT_ATOMS: atom_id res chain seq x y z
N GLY A 1 -16.41 -14.34 -9.95
CA GLY A 1 -16.28 -15.71 -9.49
C GLY A 1 -15.00 -15.90 -8.70
N GLU A 2 -14.85 -16.98 -7.96
CA GLU A 2 -13.77 -17.28 -7.02
C GLU A 2 -12.33 -17.01 -7.55
N ALA A 3 -12.07 -17.35 -8.81
CA ALA A 3 -10.75 -17.10 -9.42
C ALA A 3 -10.43 -15.60 -9.52
N ALA A 4 -11.41 -14.76 -9.81
CA ALA A 4 -11.22 -13.31 -9.89
C ALA A 4 -10.98 -12.69 -8.51
N GLU A 5 -11.68 -13.17 -7.50
CA GLU A 5 -11.51 -12.74 -6.10
C GLU A 5 -10.13 -13.13 -5.59
N ARG A 6 -9.68 -14.36 -5.81
CA ARG A 6 -8.33 -14.81 -5.47
C ARG A 6 -7.24 -14.01 -6.19
N TYR A 7 -7.45 -13.66 -7.45
CA TYR A 7 -6.54 -12.79 -8.19
C TYR A 7 -6.46 -11.40 -7.55
N ALA A 8 -7.62 -10.78 -7.26
CA ALA A 8 -7.67 -9.45 -6.65
C ALA A 8 -6.97 -9.44 -5.28
N ALA A 9 -7.29 -10.39 -4.40
CA ALA A 9 -6.66 -10.52 -3.09
C ALA A 9 -5.13 -10.64 -3.20
N ARG A 10 -4.64 -11.53 -4.07
CA ARG A 10 -3.21 -11.74 -4.26
C ARG A 10 -2.52 -10.49 -4.83
N ARG A 11 -3.12 -9.83 -5.81
CA ARG A 11 -2.59 -8.61 -6.41
C ARG A 11 -2.45 -7.49 -5.38
N LEU A 12 -3.49 -7.27 -4.56
CA LEU A 12 -3.49 -6.26 -3.51
C LEU A 12 -2.45 -6.59 -2.42
N ALA A 13 -2.32 -7.86 -2.04
CA ALA A 13 -1.28 -8.29 -1.10
C ALA A 13 0.14 -8.06 -1.62
N LEU A 14 0.32 -8.11 -2.94
CA LEU A 14 1.58 -7.75 -3.57
C LEU A 14 1.77 -6.24 -3.77
N GLY A 15 0.80 -5.40 -3.39
CA GLY A 15 0.87 -3.95 -3.60
C GLY A 15 0.85 -3.52 -5.07
N VAL A 16 0.34 -4.39 -5.95
CA VAL A 16 0.27 -4.12 -7.39
C VAL A 16 -1.09 -3.53 -7.74
N ALA A 17 -1.09 -2.29 -8.22
CA ALA A 17 -2.28 -1.59 -8.68
C ALA A 17 -2.48 -1.74 -10.19
N GLU A 18 -3.73 -1.76 -10.63
CA GLU A 18 -4.09 -1.84 -12.04
C GLU A 18 -5.36 -1.04 -12.39
N GLY A 19 -5.59 -0.84 -13.67
CA GLY A 19 -6.81 -0.18 -14.14
C GLY A 19 -7.02 1.22 -13.57
N ALA A 20 -8.17 1.47 -12.99
CA ALA A 20 -8.54 2.77 -12.43
C ALA A 20 -7.68 3.19 -11.22
N GLU A 21 -7.05 2.26 -10.55
CA GLU A 21 -6.20 2.52 -9.38
C GLU A 21 -4.94 3.31 -9.70
N VAL A 22 -4.45 3.24 -10.95
CA VAL A 22 -3.25 3.95 -11.42
C VAL A 22 -3.56 5.18 -12.26
N VAL A 23 -4.81 5.35 -12.70
CA VAL A 23 -5.20 6.47 -13.56
C VAL A 23 -4.98 7.82 -12.86
N GLY A 24 -4.33 8.75 -13.56
CA GLY A 24 -4.05 10.11 -13.06
C GLY A 24 -2.98 10.18 -11.96
N ARG A 25 -2.33 9.07 -11.61
CA ARG A 25 -1.26 9.03 -10.62
C ARG A 25 0.13 9.10 -11.26
N ILE A 26 1.10 9.57 -10.50
CA ILE A 26 2.52 9.56 -10.91
C ILE A 26 2.99 8.10 -10.94
N PRO A 27 3.61 7.63 -12.05
CA PRO A 27 4.03 6.23 -12.19
C PRO A 27 4.90 5.71 -11.03
N LEU A 28 5.82 6.54 -10.52
CA LEU A 28 6.70 6.15 -9.42
C LEU A 28 5.93 5.98 -8.09
N ASN A 29 4.87 6.76 -7.89
CA ASN A 29 4.01 6.56 -6.72
C ASN A 29 3.24 5.23 -6.78
N CYS A 30 3.03 4.71 -7.99
CA CYS A 30 2.41 3.40 -8.23
C CYS A 30 3.43 2.25 -8.33
N ASN A 31 4.66 2.46 -7.91
CA ASN A 31 5.75 1.48 -7.93
C ASN A 31 6.14 0.98 -9.34
N LEU A 32 5.72 1.66 -10.41
CA LEU A 32 5.96 1.20 -11.78
C LEU A 32 7.45 1.23 -12.17
N ASP A 33 8.27 2.01 -11.48
CA ASP A 33 9.73 1.99 -11.59
C ASP A 33 10.32 0.73 -10.94
N ALA A 34 9.92 0.41 -9.74
CA ALA A 34 10.37 -0.76 -9.00
C ALA A 34 9.91 -2.08 -9.66
N LEU A 35 8.71 -2.07 -10.24
CA LEU A 35 8.15 -3.18 -11.00
C LEU A 35 8.67 -3.25 -12.45
N GLN A 36 9.62 -2.37 -12.84
CA GLN A 36 10.24 -2.32 -14.17
C GLN A 36 9.27 -2.05 -15.33
N TYR A 37 8.14 -1.40 -15.07
CA TYR A 37 7.19 -0.96 -16.11
C TYR A 37 7.59 0.37 -16.76
N VAL A 38 8.57 1.09 -16.20
CA VAL A 38 9.06 2.37 -16.71
C VAL A 38 10.54 2.22 -17.12
N ALA A 39 10.82 2.42 -18.40
CA ALA A 39 12.18 2.51 -18.90
C ALA A 39 12.64 3.97 -18.87
N PHE A 40 13.82 4.23 -18.28
CA PHE A 40 14.39 5.58 -18.17
C PHE A 40 15.49 5.84 -19.22
N ASP A 41 15.95 4.80 -19.90
CA ASP A 41 17.02 4.79 -20.92
C ASP A 41 16.51 4.86 -22.36
N LYS A 42 15.19 4.96 -22.55
CA LYS A 42 14.59 5.12 -23.87
C LYS A 42 14.46 6.59 -24.28
N GLY A 43 14.28 6.82 -25.60
CA GLY A 43 14.06 8.14 -26.17
C GLY A 43 12.86 8.89 -25.59
N CYS A 44 12.66 10.13 -26.06
CA CYS A 44 11.60 11.01 -25.56
C CYS A 44 10.19 10.47 -25.85
N TYR A 45 9.30 10.63 -24.91
CA TYR A 45 7.88 10.29 -25.00
C TYR A 45 7.01 11.31 -24.28
N LEU A 46 5.72 11.34 -24.60
CA LEU A 46 4.78 12.26 -23.98
C LEU A 46 4.65 11.98 -22.49
N GLY A 47 4.81 13.00 -21.66
CA GLY A 47 4.74 12.87 -20.18
C GLY A 47 6.07 12.50 -19.51
N GLN A 48 7.14 12.30 -20.26
CA GLN A 48 8.46 11.93 -19.71
C GLN A 48 9.00 12.95 -18.70
N GLU A 49 8.75 14.23 -18.90
CA GLU A 49 9.32 15.28 -18.06
C GLU A 49 8.96 15.09 -16.58
N LEU A 50 7.70 14.80 -16.27
CA LEU A 50 7.24 14.58 -14.91
C LEU A 50 7.87 13.32 -14.30
N THR A 51 7.90 12.24 -15.05
CA THR A 51 8.44 10.94 -14.63
C THR A 51 9.94 11.04 -14.40
N ALA A 52 10.68 11.63 -15.34
CA ALA A 52 12.13 11.81 -15.22
C ALA A 52 12.49 12.78 -14.09
N ARG A 53 11.72 13.86 -13.92
CA ARG A 53 11.93 14.80 -12.81
C ARG A 53 11.73 14.11 -11.47
N ALA A 54 10.68 13.30 -11.31
CA ALA A 54 10.43 12.54 -10.09
C ALA A 54 11.58 11.55 -9.79
N LYS A 55 12.14 10.90 -10.81
CA LYS A 55 13.25 9.95 -10.65
C LYS A 55 14.59 10.61 -10.33
N PHE A 56 14.96 11.68 -11.08
CA PHE A 56 16.33 12.19 -11.07
C PHE A 56 16.54 13.49 -10.27
N ARG A 57 15.46 14.23 -9.97
CA ARG A 57 15.52 15.52 -9.30
C ARG A 57 14.58 15.66 -8.12
N GLY A 58 13.68 14.67 -7.95
CA GLY A 58 12.69 14.65 -6.89
C GLY A 58 12.93 13.53 -5.92
N GLU A 59 12.17 13.58 -4.83
CA GLU A 59 12.05 12.52 -3.86
C GLU A 59 10.65 11.91 -3.97
N VAL A 60 10.57 10.61 -4.13
CA VAL A 60 9.29 9.90 -4.13
C VAL A 60 8.85 9.70 -2.68
N ARG A 61 8.08 10.64 -2.16
CA ARG A 61 7.64 10.66 -0.76
C ARG A 61 6.43 9.79 -0.47
N ARG A 62 5.75 9.32 -1.50
CA ARG A 62 4.54 8.49 -1.37
C ARG A 62 4.61 7.35 -2.37
N ARG A 63 4.19 6.17 -1.91
CA ARG A 63 4.05 5.00 -2.77
C ARG A 63 2.79 4.23 -2.43
N LEU A 64 2.33 3.44 -3.38
CA LEU A 64 1.31 2.42 -3.12
C LEU A 64 1.92 1.31 -2.27
N MET A 65 1.28 1.05 -1.13
CA MET A 65 1.70 0.00 -0.20
C MET A 65 0.53 -0.92 0.09
N PRO A 66 0.77 -2.22 0.18
CA PRO A 66 -0.22 -3.13 0.73
C PRO A 66 -0.36 -2.87 2.23
N VAL A 67 -1.59 -2.94 2.71
CA VAL A 67 -1.92 -2.79 4.12
C VAL A 67 -2.83 -3.94 4.56
N ALA A 68 -2.51 -4.55 5.69
CA ALA A 68 -3.40 -5.49 6.35
C ALA A 68 -4.42 -4.70 7.18
N LEU A 69 -5.69 -4.93 6.92
CA LEU A 69 -6.79 -4.36 7.68
C LEU A 69 -7.11 -5.29 8.85
N GLN A 70 -7.38 -4.73 10.02
CA GLN A 70 -7.67 -5.51 11.22
C GLN A 70 -8.52 -4.70 12.20
N ASP A 71 -9.28 -5.37 13.03
CA ASP A 71 -9.95 -4.72 14.13
C ASP A 71 -8.94 -4.27 15.22
N ALA A 72 -9.36 -3.36 16.09
CA ALA A 72 -8.50 -2.82 17.13
C ALA A 72 -7.95 -3.89 18.08
N ALA A 73 -8.69 -4.97 18.33
CA ALA A 73 -8.26 -6.05 19.23
C ALA A 73 -7.16 -6.92 18.58
N SER A 74 -7.32 -7.25 17.30
CA SER A 74 -6.33 -8.02 16.53
C SER A 74 -5.04 -7.22 16.29
N ALA A 75 -5.13 -5.91 16.14
CA ALA A 75 -3.99 -5.02 15.94
C ALA A 75 -3.00 -5.05 17.11
N VAL A 76 -3.48 -5.18 18.34
CA VAL A 76 -2.63 -5.26 19.55
C VAL A 76 -1.77 -6.53 19.54
N LEU A 77 -2.30 -7.63 19.02
CA LEU A 77 -1.57 -8.91 18.95
C LEU A 77 -0.48 -8.90 17.87
N HIS A 78 -0.72 -8.21 16.75
CA HIS A 78 0.24 -8.11 15.65
C HIS A 78 1.47 -7.24 15.99
N ASN A 79 1.31 -6.22 16.80
CA ASN A 79 2.40 -5.34 17.22
C ASN A 79 3.46 -6.07 18.08
N ALA A 80 3.10 -7.22 18.69
CA ALA A 80 4.01 -8.05 19.47
C ALA A 80 4.87 -9.00 18.60
N ALA A 81 4.51 -9.19 17.32
CA ALA A 81 5.14 -10.16 16.42
C ALA A 81 5.96 -9.48 15.30
N ARG A 82 6.60 -8.35 15.58
CA ARG A 82 7.35 -7.53 14.62
C ARG A 82 8.62 -8.23 14.12
N ALA A 83 8.44 -9.18 13.21
CA ALA A 83 9.44 -9.59 12.24
C ALA A 83 8.84 -9.28 10.86
N LEU A 84 9.67 -8.84 9.92
CA LEU A 84 9.30 -8.64 8.50
C LEU A 84 8.27 -9.68 8.09
N PRO A 85 7.12 -9.28 7.52
CA PRO A 85 6.07 -10.25 7.23
C PRO A 85 6.63 -11.32 6.30
N PRO A 86 6.34 -12.60 6.56
CA PRO A 86 6.60 -13.64 5.59
C PRO A 86 5.87 -13.29 4.30
N ALA A 87 6.44 -13.70 3.18
CA ALA A 87 5.90 -13.48 1.84
C ALA A 87 4.55 -14.20 1.58
N GLU A 88 3.72 -14.37 2.57
CA GLU A 88 2.34 -14.87 2.65
C GLU A 88 1.93 -14.92 4.14
N PRO A 89 0.73 -14.73 4.55
CA PRO A 89 -0.57 -14.88 3.92
C PRO A 89 -1.55 -13.74 4.16
N VAL A 90 -2.52 -13.63 3.32
CA VAL A 90 -3.79 -12.96 3.62
C VAL A 90 -4.42 -13.64 4.84
N PRO A 91 -4.68 -12.97 5.95
CA PRO A 91 -5.42 -13.57 7.05
C PRO A 91 -6.79 -14.04 6.57
N ASP A 92 -7.11 -15.30 6.73
CA ASP A 92 -8.39 -15.91 6.33
C ASP A 92 -9.59 -15.46 7.20
N ALA A 93 -9.39 -14.57 8.14
CA ALA A 93 -10.47 -14.13 9.02
C ALA A 93 -11.15 -12.89 8.46
N PRO A 94 -12.44 -12.97 8.11
CA PRO A 94 -13.19 -11.79 7.71
C PRO A 94 -13.22 -10.77 8.86
N ILE A 95 -12.95 -9.50 8.53
CA ILE A 95 -13.12 -8.41 9.48
C ILE A 95 -14.60 -8.26 9.77
N ALA A 96 -14.97 -8.34 11.05
CA ALA A 96 -16.32 -8.05 11.48
C ALA A 96 -16.53 -6.52 11.40
N GLY A 97 -17.07 -6.02 10.30
CA GLY A 97 -17.34 -4.60 10.16
C GLY A 97 -17.43 -4.11 8.72
N VAL A 98 -17.53 -2.79 8.59
CA VAL A 98 -17.58 -2.11 7.30
C VAL A 98 -16.16 -1.96 6.75
N LEU A 99 -15.90 -2.50 5.57
CA LEU A 99 -14.63 -2.28 4.86
C LEU A 99 -14.52 -0.81 4.41
N PRO A 100 -13.31 -0.25 4.41
CA PRO A 100 -13.11 1.11 3.96
C PRO A 100 -13.37 1.24 2.46
N ALA A 101 -13.99 2.33 2.05
CA ALA A 101 -14.10 2.67 0.63
C ALA A 101 -12.78 3.26 0.11
N ALA A 102 -12.61 3.23 -1.21
CA ALA A 102 -11.53 3.99 -1.85
C ALA A 102 -11.64 5.48 -1.49
N GLY A 103 -10.53 6.09 -1.09
CA GLY A 103 -10.47 7.47 -0.58
C GLY A 103 -10.54 7.59 0.93
N ALA A 104 -10.87 6.53 1.68
CA ALA A 104 -10.81 6.53 3.15
C ALA A 104 -9.40 6.92 3.62
N LYS A 105 -9.31 7.81 4.61
CA LYS A 105 -8.01 8.31 5.08
C LYS A 105 -7.36 7.35 6.05
N LEU A 106 -6.04 7.29 5.96
CA LEU A 106 -5.19 6.61 6.93
C LEU A 106 -4.53 7.66 7.80
N LEU A 107 -4.68 7.50 9.12
CA LEU A 107 -4.30 8.49 10.10
C LEU A 107 -3.20 7.95 11.01
N ALA A 108 -2.18 8.76 11.25
CA ALA A 108 -1.21 8.55 12.32
C ALA A 108 -1.35 9.68 13.31
N ALA A 109 -1.64 9.36 14.58
CA ALA A 109 -1.90 10.35 15.63
C ALA A 109 -2.91 11.45 15.20
N GLY A 110 -3.99 11.06 14.52
CA GLY A 110 -5.06 11.95 14.04
C GLY A 110 -4.70 12.79 12.80
N LYS A 111 -3.51 12.61 12.21
CA LYS A 111 -3.10 13.32 10.99
C LYS A 111 -3.15 12.39 9.79
N ALA A 112 -3.71 12.85 8.68
CA ALA A 112 -3.77 12.06 7.44
C ALA A 112 -2.36 11.85 6.85
N VAL A 113 -1.97 10.58 6.75
CA VAL A 113 -0.68 10.13 6.19
C VAL A 113 -0.84 9.38 4.88
N GLY A 114 -2.07 9.00 4.54
CA GLY A 114 -2.38 8.31 3.30
C GLY A 114 -3.87 8.18 3.04
N GLU A 115 -4.19 7.41 2.02
CA GLU A 115 -5.56 7.09 1.64
C GLU A 115 -5.65 5.69 1.03
N VAL A 116 -6.74 5.00 1.27
CA VAL A 116 -7.06 3.71 0.66
C VAL A 116 -7.33 3.92 -0.83
N VAL A 117 -6.72 3.09 -1.66
CA VAL A 117 -6.90 3.13 -3.12
C VAL A 117 -7.81 2.01 -3.60
N ALA A 118 -7.60 0.81 -3.09
CA ALA A 118 -8.41 -0.35 -3.40
C ALA A 118 -8.49 -1.31 -2.21
N VAL A 119 -9.61 -1.97 -2.08
CA VAL A 119 -9.86 -3.01 -1.07
C VAL A 119 -10.45 -4.21 -1.79
N ASP A 120 -10.02 -5.40 -1.41
CA ASP A 120 -10.72 -6.61 -1.80
C ASP A 120 -11.86 -6.89 -0.81
N GLY A 121 -13.07 -7.07 -1.35
CA GLY A 121 -14.27 -7.29 -0.52
C GLY A 121 -14.29 -8.62 0.22
N ALA A 122 -13.41 -9.55 -0.12
CA ALA A 122 -13.32 -10.88 0.49
C ALA A 122 -12.10 -11.04 1.40
N SER A 123 -11.13 -10.13 1.33
CA SER A 123 -9.88 -10.22 2.08
C SER A 123 -9.70 -9.05 3.05
N THR A 124 -8.80 -9.26 3.99
CA THR A 124 -8.37 -8.23 4.95
C THR A 124 -7.22 -7.38 4.43
N VAL A 125 -7.02 -7.35 3.11
CA VAL A 125 -5.93 -6.61 2.48
C VAL A 125 -6.47 -5.48 1.61
N ALA A 126 -5.83 -4.35 1.71
CA ALA A 126 -6.06 -3.20 0.86
C ALA A 126 -4.73 -2.70 0.28
N VAL A 127 -4.82 -1.85 -0.74
CA VAL A 127 -3.70 -1.04 -1.21
C VAL A 127 -3.98 0.41 -0.89
N ALA A 128 -3.00 1.08 -0.32
CA ALA A 128 -3.10 2.47 0.09
C ALA A 128 -1.96 3.31 -0.48
N MET A 129 -2.24 4.55 -0.82
CA MET A 129 -1.22 5.56 -1.14
C MET A 129 -0.72 6.14 0.18
N LEU A 130 0.48 5.78 0.60
CA LEU A 130 1.07 6.17 1.88
C LEU A 130 2.31 7.04 1.72
N LYS A 131 2.54 7.92 2.67
CA LYS A 131 3.87 8.52 2.86
C LYS A 131 4.84 7.44 3.30
N LEU A 132 6.03 7.38 2.68
CA LEU A 132 7.03 6.34 2.92
C LEU A 132 7.49 6.28 4.38
N ASP A 133 7.64 7.42 5.04
CA ASP A 133 8.02 7.47 6.46
C ASP A 133 7.09 6.63 7.33
N PHE A 134 5.79 6.64 7.05
CA PHE A 134 4.78 5.86 7.78
C PHE A 134 4.59 4.45 7.22
N ALA A 135 4.80 4.26 5.93
CA ALA A 135 4.70 2.95 5.31
C ALA A 135 5.79 1.98 5.79
N LEU A 136 6.97 2.52 6.11
CA LEU A 136 8.16 1.77 6.49
C LEU A 136 8.48 1.84 7.99
N SER A 137 7.77 2.67 8.77
CA SER A 137 7.97 2.76 10.24
C SER A 137 7.50 1.51 10.98
N GLY A 138 6.59 0.75 10.37
CA GLY A 138 5.90 -0.37 11.02
C GLY A 138 4.81 0.07 12.00
N ASP A 139 4.39 1.32 11.95
CA ASP A 139 3.30 1.83 12.77
C ASP A 139 1.95 1.30 12.29
N ILE A 140 1.03 1.12 13.23
CA ILE A 140 -0.36 0.81 12.96
C ILE A 140 -1.11 2.13 12.78
N LEU A 141 -1.82 2.25 11.67
CA LEU A 141 -2.58 3.44 11.30
C LEU A 141 -4.06 3.27 11.61
N ASP A 142 -4.71 4.35 12.00
CA ASP A 142 -6.17 4.39 12.08
C ASP A 142 -6.77 4.52 10.69
N VAL A 143 -7.87 3.85 10.43
CA VAL A 143 -8.63 4.02 9.18
C VAL A 143 -9.87 4.87 9.48
N ASP A 144 -10.00 5.98 8.79
CA ASP A 144 -11.14 6.90 8.95
C ASP A 144 -12.38 6.31 8.28
N VAL A 145 -13.11 5.49 9.02
CA VAL A 145 -14.38 4.87 8.63
C VAL A 145 -15.38 5.09 9.75
N GLU A 146 -16.51 5.71 9.44
CA GLU A 146 -17.55 6.04 10.40
C GLU A 146 -18.12 4.79 11.08
N GLY A 147 -18.17 4.80 12.40
CA GLY A 147 -18.77 3.73 13.21
C GLY A 147 -17.91 2.46 13.36
N THR A 148 -16.63 2.50 12.98
CA THR A 148 -15.75 1.33 13.08
C THR A 148 -14.36 1.73 13.55
N GLU A 149 -13.81 0.99 14.51
CA GLU A 149 -12.39 1.12 14.92
C GLU A 149 -11.52 0.17 14.08
N LEU A 150 -11.30 0.55 12.83
CA LEU A 150 -10.48 -0.22 11.91
C LEU A 150 -9.03 0.28 11.93
N LYS A 151 -8.09 -0.65 11.91
CA LYS A 151 -6.65 -0.39 11.85
C LYS A 151 -6.08 -0.90 10.56
N ALA A 152 -5.01 -0.27 10.10
CA ALA A 152 -4.25 -0.68 8.93
C ALA A 152 -2.78 -0.81 9.28
N SER A 153 -2.20 -1.97 9.00
CA SER A 153 -0.77 -2.24 9.18
C SER A 153 -0.10 -2.32 7.80
N PRO A 154 0.68 -1.31 7.40
CA PRO A 154 1.46 -1.39 6.17
C PRO A 154 2.50 -2.50 6.26
N PHE A 155 2.76 -3.16 5.14
CA PHE A 155 3.84 -4.13 5.02
C PHE A 155 4.56 -4.03 3.68
N VAL A 156 5.81 -4.49 3.65
CA VAL A 156 6.67 -4.44 2.47
C VAL A 156 6.52 -5.75 1.70
N PRO A 157 6.10 -5.73 0.42
CA PRO A 157 6.03 -6.95 -0.37
C PRO A 157 7.42 -7.50 -0.70
N ALA A 158 7.53 -8.82 -0.87
CA ALA A 158 8.80 -9.53 -1.07
C ALA A 158 9.62 -9.08 -2.29
N TRP A 159 9.00 -8.44 -3.28
CA TRP A 159 9.67 -7.91 -4.46
C TRP A 159 10.21 -6.47 -4.29
N TRP A 160 9.96 -5.85 -3.12
CA TRP A 160 10.36 -4.46 -2.89
C TRP A 160 11.88 -4.32 -2.94
N PRO A 161 12.42 -3.33 -3.68
CA PRO A 161 13.85 -3.13 -3.78
C PRO A 161 14.47 -2.70 -2.45
N ASP A 162 15.60 -3.32 -2.09
CA ASP A 162 16.32 -3.01 -0.85
C ASP A 162 16.76 -1.54 -0.79
N GLU A 163 17.05 -0.92 -1.95
CA GLU A 163 17.45 0.48 -2.06
C GLU A 163 16.34 1.46 -1.66
N LEU A 164 15.10 1.00 -1.57
CA LEU A 164 13.95 1.79 -1.12
C LEU A 164 13.60 1.55 0.35
N LEU A 165 14.31 0.66 1.02
CA LEU A 165 14.20 0.48 2.46
C LEU A 165 15.02 1.55 3.20
N PRO A 166 14.60 2.00 4.40
CA PRO A 166 15.43 2.87 5.20
C PRO A 166 16.75 2.17 5.54
N GLU A 167 17.85 2.90 5.47
CA GLU A 167 19.13 2.40 5.97
C GLU A 167 18.94 2.02 7.45
N GLY A 168 19.18 0.75 7.78
CA GLY A 168 19.07 0.29 9.16
C GLY A 168 20.16 0.94 10.02
N ASP A 169 19.76 1.56 11.11
CA ASP A 169 20.66 2.00 12.18
C ASP A 169 21.32 0.81 12.87
#